data_f49262639053339e939ff24c0fecff20
#
_entry.id   f49262639053339e939ff24c0fecff20
#
_cell.length_a   1.000
_cell.length_b   1.000
_cell.length_c   1.000
_cell.angle_alpha   90.00
_cell.angle_beta   90.00
_cell.angle_gamma   90.00
#
_symmetry.space_group_name_H-M   'P 1'
#
loop_
_entity.id
_entity.type
_entity.pdbx_description
1 polymer ?
#
loop_
_entity_poly.entity_id
_entity_poly.type
_entity_poly.pdbx_seq_one_letter_code
_entity_poly.pdbx_strand_id
1 'polypeptide(L)'
;MTIHAFILHLFIQVPAFLLIKINPLVKDKELFHRLNAQALVAWGQVSVLLMRVFTPVEFILSGEPFFPQENAIVICNHLTYADWLWIWMLAHLNNRLAGIKIILKESPKFAPVFGTAMILFDFIFLKRKWEQDKTSMEFHLKNVKNKNLWLMVFPEGTILAKDTIEKSNEHCSKLKQVINDSCRKYRN
;
A
#
# COMPACT_ATOMS: atom_id res chain seq x y z
N MET A 1 8.45 19.46 -0.97
CA MET A 1 9.45 18.39 -1.19
C MET A 1 9.96 18.51 -2.61
N THR A 2 11.22 18.80 -2.82
CA THR A 2 11.74 18.77 -4.17
C THR A 2 11.73 17.31 -4.63
N ILE A 3 11.14 17.06 -5.78
CA ILE A 3 11.12 15.75 -6.44
C ILE A 3 12.54 15.14 -6.46
N HIS A 4 13.56 15.96 -6.60
CA HIS A 4 14.97 15.56 -6.57
C HIS A 4 15.44 14.90 -5.26
N ALA A 5 15.07 15.45 -4.10
CA ALA A 5 15.46 14.86 -2.80
C ALA A 5 14.79 13.48 -2.59
N PHE A 6 13.54 13.34 -3.02
CA PHE A 6 12.82 12.09 -2.93
C PHE A 6 13.39 11.04 -3.91
N ILE A 7 13.69 11.43 -5.14
CA ILE A 7 14.32 10.56 -6.14
C ILE A 7 15.72 10.12 -5.65
N LEU A 8 16.52 11.04 -5.15
CA LEU A 8 17.86 10.71 -4.65
C LEU A 8 17.81 9.71 -3.50
N HIS A 9 16.88 9.90 -2.57
CA HIS A 9 16.64 8.95 -1.48
C HIS A 9 16.29 7.54 -1.99
N LEU A 10 15.40 7.43 -2.98
CA LEU A 10 15.05 6.16 -3.62
C LEU A 10 16.24 5.53 -4.33
N PHE A 11 17.02 6.31 -5.07
CA PHE A 11 18.20 5.81 -5.78
C PHE A 11 19.30 5.29 -4.87
N ILE A 12 19.43 5.83 -3.68
CA ILE A 12 20.44 5.36 -2.70
C ILE A 12 19.95 4.09 -2.00
N GLN A 13 18.70 4.05 -1.57
CA GLN A 13 18.23 2.96 -0.73
C GLN A 13 17.83 1.71 -1.51
N VAL A 14 17.24 1.85 -2.70
CA VAL A 14 16.84 0.68 -3.49
C VAL A 14 18.04 -0.18 -3.92
N PRO A 15 19.16 0.38 -4.40
CA PRO A 15 20.36 -0.42 -4.65
C PRO A 15 20.91 -1.12 -3.41
N ALA A 16 20.89 -0.46 -2.24
CA ALA A 16 21.31 -1.08 -0.99
C ALA A 16 20.45 -2.30 -0.63
N PHE A 17 19.14 -2.23 -0.85
CA PHE A 17 18.23 -3.35 -0.63
C PHE A 17 18.41 -4.48 -1.64
N LEU A 18 18.64 -4.14 -2.90
CA LEU A 18 18.95 -5.14 -3.92
C LEU A 18 20.21 -5.90 -3.57
N LEU A 19 21.25 -5.21 -3.09
CA LEU A 19 22.49 -5.84 -2.65
C LEU A 19 22.27 -6.80 -1.48
N ILE A 20 21.41 -6.45 -0.52
CA ILE A 20 21.05 -7.35 0.58
C ILE A 20 20.30 -8.58 0.06
N LYS A 21 19.38 -8.42 -0.90
CA LYS A 21 18.55 -9.49 -1.45
C LYS A 21 19.36 -10.46 -2.34
N ILE A 22 20.34 -9.94 -3.06
CA ILE A 22 21.19 -10.71 -3.98
C ILE A 22 22.40 -11.31 -3.24
N ASN A 23 22.71 -10.86 -2.02
CA ASN A 23 23.89 -11.30 -1.30
C ASN A 23 23.77 -12.77 -0.90
N PRO A 24 24.61 -13.67 -1.47
CA PRO A 24 24.58 -15.10 -1.17
C PRO A 24 24.91 -15.43 0.30
N LEU A 25 25.45 -14.47 1.06
CA LEU A 25 25.72 -14.60 2.49
C LEU A 25 24.44 -14.53 3.34
N VAL A 26 23.36 -13.90 2.84
CA VAL A 26 22.07 -13.82 3.54
C VAL A 26 21.23 -15.06 3.21
N LYS A 27 21.71 -16.24 3.62
CA LYS A 27 20.96 -17.50 3.49
C LYS A 27 19.88 -17.65 4.55
N ASP A 28 20.01 -16.94 5.67
CA ASP A 28 19.07 -16.93 6.76
C ASP A 28 17.84 -16.07 6.41
N LYS A 29 16.70 -16.71 6.24
CA LYS A 29 15.42 -16.05 5.92
C LYS A 29 14.99 -15.09 7.02
N GLU A 30 15.24 -15.42 8.28
CA GLU A 30 14.86 -14.57 9.42
C GLU A 30 15.70 -13.29 9.43
N LEU A 31 17.01 -13.41 9.23
CA LEU A 31 17.90 -12.26 9.11
C LEU A 31 17.47 -11.38 7.92
N PHE A 32 17.14 -11.99 6.78
CA PHE A 32 16.65 -11.26 5.62
C PHE A 32 15.38 -10.47 5.94
N HIS A 33 14.40 -11.08 6.62
CA HIS A 33 13.16 -10.41 7.00
C HIS A 33 13.40 -9.25 7.97
N ARG A 34 14.31 -9.41 8.95
CA ARG A 34 14.69 -8.34 9.88
C ARG A 34 15.33 -7.17 9.16
N LEU A 35 16.30 -7.42 8.29
CA LEU A 35 16.97 -6.39 7.50
C LEU A 35 15.98 -5.64 6.59
N ASN A 36 15.08 -6.37 5.94
CA ASN A 36 14.06 -5.78 5.10
C ASN A 36 13.07 -4.90 5.90
N ALA A 37 12.68 -5.33 7.09
CA ALA A 37 11.84 -4.54 7.99
C ALA A 37 12.54 -3.26 8.45
N GLN A 38 13.81 -3.33 8.85
CA GLN A 38 14.60 -2.15 9.20
C GLN A 38 14.76 -1.18 8.03
N ALA A 39 14.93 -1.72 6.87
CA ALA A 39 15.00 -0.97 5.62
C ALA A 39 13.71 -0.21 5.32
N LEU A 40 12.56 -0.85 5.48
CA LEU A 40 11.25 -0.21 5.34
C LEU A 40 11.05 0.90 6.38
N VAL A 41 11.47 0.67 7.63
CA VAL A 41 11.43 1.69 8.69
C VAL A 41 12.29 2.89 8.31
N ALA A 42 13.55 2.67 7.92
CA ALA A 42 14.46 3.74 7.54
C ALA A 42 13.92 4.55 6.36
N TRP A 43 13.41 3.87 5.33
CA TRP A 43 12.81 4.51 4.17
C TRP A 43 11.56 5.33 4.55
N GLY A 44 10.70 4.79 5.39
CA GLY A 44 9.51 5.49 5.90
C GLY A 44 9.88 6.71 6.75
N GLN A 45 10.86 6.60 7.64
CA GLN A 45 11.34 7.72 8.48
C GLN A 45 11.89 8.86 7.64
N VAL A 46 12.72 8.55 6.63
CA VAL A 46 13.27 9.59 5.75
C VAL A 46 12.17 10.24 4.91
N SER A 47 11.19 9.48 4.42
CA SER A 47 10.05 10.02 3.70
C SER A 47 9.21 10.97 4.57
N VAL A 48 8.98 10.60 5.83
CA VAL A 48 8.30 11.45 6.83
C VAL A 48 9.11 12.70 7.14
N LEU A 49 10.43 12.58 7.33
CA LEU A 49 11.32 13.71 7.56
C LEU A 49 11.30 14.70 6.38
N LEU A 50 11.45 14.20 5.17
CA LEU A 50 11.39 15.02 3.96
C LEU A 50 10.04 15.75 3.84
N MET A 51 8.95 15.05 4.16
CA MET A 51 7.63 15.66 4.16
C MET A 51 7.55 16.80 5.19
N ARG A 52 8.04 16.61 6.41
CA ARG A 52 8.05 17.65 7.46
C ARG A 52 8.91 18.86 7.09
N VAL A 53 10.07 18.63 6.48
CA VAL A 53 11.02 19.71 6.13
C VAL A 53 10.53 20.53 4.93
N PHE A 54 9.97 19.87 3.92
CA PHE A 54 9.64 20.54 2.66
C PHE A 54 8.16 20.88 2.48
N THR A 55 7.29 20.43 3.39
CA THR A 55 5.86 20.70 3.31
C THR A 55 5.42 21.40 4.60
N PRO A 56 5.06 22.68 4.55
CA PRO A 56 4.60 23.43 5.71
C PRO A 56 3.16 23.05 6.07
N VAL A 57 2.94 21.80 6.45
CA VAL A 57 1.62 21.24 6.77
C VAL A 57 1.66 20.71 8.20
N GLU A 58 0.67 21.11 8.99
CA GLU A 58 0.40 20.53 10.28
C GLU A 58 -0.41 19.25 10.11
N PHE A 59 0.07 18.17 10.73
CA PHE A 59 -0.64 16.89 10.73
C PHE A 59 -1.48 16.77 11.98
N ILE A 60 -2.79 16.95 11.83
CA ILE A 60 -3.76 16.85 12.91
C ILE A 60 -4.43 15.48 12.86
N LEU A 61 -4.24 14.69 13.91
CA LEU A 61 -4.89 13.39 14.07
C LEU A 61 -6.07 13.54 15.03
N SER A 62 -7.25 13.15 14.62
CA SER A 62 -8.47 13.15 15.44
C SER A 62 -9.16 11.80 15.37
N GLY A 63 -9.88 11.43 16.44
CA GLY A 63 -10.57 10.15 16.55
C GLY A 63 -10.11 9.35 17.76
N GLU A 64 -10.46 8.07 17.79
CA GLU A 64 -10.04 7.18 18.87
C GLU A 64 -8.56 6.79 18.73
N PRO A 65 -7.85 6.60 19.86
CA PRO A 65 -6.45 6.15 19.82
C PRO A 65 -6.31 4.79 19.15
N PHE A 66 -5.27 4.63 18.33
CA PHE A 66 -4.93 3.32 17.80
C PHE A 66 -4.29 2.44 18.87
N PHE A 67 -4.69 1.16 18.93
CA PHE A 67 -4.03 0.20 19.80
C PHE A 67 -2.68 -0.23 19.21
N PRO A 68 -1.56 0.05 19.89
CA PRO A 68 -0.23 -0.06 19.24
C PRO A 68 0.22 -1.49 18.92
N GLN A 69 -0.42 -2.51 19.46
CA GLN A 69 0.04 -3.91 19.40
C GLN A 69 -0.77 -4.82 18.47
N GLU A 70 -1.85 -4.32 17.84
CA GLU A 70 -2.76 -5.15 17.07
C GLU A 70 -2.50 -5.11 15.56
N ASN A 71 -2.74 -6.24 14.89
CA ASN A 71 -2.86 -6.26 13.44
C ASN A 71 -4.12 -5.52 13.03
N ALA A 72 -4.03 -4.68 12.00
CA ALA A 72 -5.15 -3.89 11.54
C ALA A 72 -5.28 -3.90 10.02
N ILE A 73 -6.52 -3.84 9.54
CA ILE A 73 -6.82 -3.46 8.17
C ILE A 73 -7.13 -1.97 8.17
N VAL A 74 -6.27 -1.19 7.51
CA VAL A 74 -6.40 0.25 7.38
C VAL A 74 -7.11 0.55 6.07
N ILE A 75 -8.35 1.00 6.16
CA ILE A 75 -9.17 1.34 4.99
C ILE A 75 -9.13 2.86 4.81
N CYS A 76 -8.73 3.31 3.63
CA CYS A 76 -8.62 4.72 3.31
C CYS A 76 -9.26 5.01 1.95
N ASN A 77 -9.80 6.22 1.80
CA ASN A 77 -10.14 6.75 0.50
C ASN A 77 -8.88 7.12 -0.28
N HIS A 78 -8.96 7.12 -1.61
CA HIS A 78 -7.83 7.38 -2.50
C HIS A 78 -8.07 8.65 -3.32
N LEU A 79 -7.60 9.79 -2.79
CA LEU A 79 -7.80 11.11 -3.39
C LEU A 79 -6.61 11.56 -4.24
N THR A 80 -5.40 11.19 -3.84
CA THR A 80 -4.18 11.66 -4.48
C THR A 80 -3.10 10.57 -4.58
N TYR A 81 -2.13 10.74 -5.46
CA TYR A 81 -0.94 9.88 -5.52
C TYR A 81 -0.06 9.97 -4.27
N ALA A 82 -0.30 10.95 -3.40
CA ALA A 82 0.48 11.18 -2.18
C ALA A 82 -0.14 10.57 -0.91
N ASP A 83 -1.30 9.94 -1.01
CA ASP A 83 -2.04 9.41 0.17
C ASP A 83 -1.20 8.43 0.98
N TRP A 84 -0.33 7.65 0.34
CA TRP A 84 0.58 6.75 1.02
C TRP A 84 1.56 7.47 1.98
N LEU A 85 1.91 8.73 1.72
CA LEU A 85 2.77 9.52 2.61
C LEU A 85 2.07 9.84 3.94
N TRP A 86 0.76 10.16 3.91
CA TRP A 86 -0.04 10.41 5.09
C TRP A 86 -0.16 9.18 5.96
N ILE A 87 -0.34 8.02 5.33
CA ILE A 87 -0.40 6.75 6.03
C ILE A 87 0.95 6.39 6.66
N TRP A 88 2.05 6.70 5.99
CA TRP A 88 3.37 6.51 6.59
C TRP A 88 3.63 7.44 7.75
N MET A 89 3.14 8.68 7.69
CA MET A 89 3.15 9.58 8.85
C MET A 89 2.36 8.97 10.01
N LEU A 90 1.15 8.47 9.74
CA LEU A 90 0.32 7.80 10.74
C LEU A 90 1.03 6.58 11.34
N ALA A 91 1.61 5.74 10.50
CA ALA A 91 2.34 4.57 10.94
C ALA A 91 3.62 4.91 11.71
N HIS A 92 4.31 5.99 11.34
CA HIS A 92 5.45 6.50 12.07
C HIS A 92 5.07 6.92 13.49
N LEU A 93 3.98 7.69 13.63
CA LEU A 93 3.47 8.14 14.93
C LEU A 93 3.06 6.97 15.84
N ASN A 94 2.65 5.84 15.24
CA ASN A 94 2.23 4.65 15.96
C ASN A 94 3.29 3.53 16.00
N ASN A 95 4.53 3.79 15.60
CA ASN A 95 5.62 2.81 15.53
C ASN A 95 5.28 1.56 14.69
N ARG A 96 4.56 1.76 13.55
CA ARG A 96 4.04 0.69 12.69
C ARG A 96 4.69 0.61 11.30
N LEU A 97 5.72 1.40 11.03
CA LEU A 97 6.38 1.43 9.72
C LEU A 97 6.83 0.06 9.23
N ALA A 98 7.39 -0.78 10.12
CA ALA A 98 7.86 -2.11 9.76
C ALA A 98 6.75 -3.07 9.32
N GLY A 99 5.52 -2.83 9.77
CA GLY A 99 4.36 -3.71 9.55
C GLY A 99 3.46 -3.27 8.39
N ILE A 100 3.75 -2.16 7.72
CA ILE A 100 2.90 -1.69 6.61
C ILE A 100 3.00 -2.63 5.42
N LYS A 101 1.85 -3.07 4.93
CA LYS A 101 1.68 -3.72 3.64
C LYS A 101 0.55 -3.03 2.89
N ILE A 102 0.76 -2.74 1.61
CA ILE A 102 -0.23 -2.05 0.78
C ILE A 102 -0.73 -3.01 -0.29
N ILE A 103 -2.05 -3.05 -0.47
CA ILE A 103 -2.66 -3.75 -1.59
C ILE A 103 -2.74 -2.78 -2.77
N LEU A 104 -2.13 -3.14 -3.89
CA LEU A 104 -1.97 -2.32 -5.09
C LEU A 104 -2.43 -3.06 -6.33
N LYS A 105 -2.85 -2.33 -7.36
CA LYS A 105 -2.94 -2.89 -8.72
C LYS A 105 -1.54 -3.29 -9.22
N GLU A 106 -1.45 -4.21 -10.17
CA GLU A 106 -0.16 -4.73 -10.64
C GLU A 106 0.69 -3.68 -11.40
N SER A 107 0.07 -2.70 -12.06
CA SER A 107 0.79 -1.76 -12.93
C SER A 107 1.93 -0.97 -12.25
N PRO A 108 1.85 -0.50 -10.99
CA PRO A 108 2.96 0.18 -10.32
C PRO A 108 4.19 -0.69 -10.09
N LYS A 109 4.06 -2.02 -10.14
CA LYS A 109 5.17 -2.97 -10.02
C LYS A 109 6.26 -2.73 -11.08
N PHE A 110 5.88 -2.22 -12.25
CA PHE A 110 6.78 -1.98 -13.37
C PHE A 110 7.35 -0.55 -13.37
N ALA A 111 6.97 0.29 -12.42
CA ALA A 111 7.52 1.63 -12.30
C ALA A 111 9.01 1.55 -11.91
N PRO A 112 9.91 2.23 -12.66
CA PRO A 112 11.32 2.24 -12.32
C PRO A 112 11.54 2.67 -10.88
N VAL A 113 12.45 2.03 -10.16
CA VAL A 113 12.81 2.28 -8.77
C VAL A 113 11.68 1.99 -7.77
N PHE A 114 10.51 2.61 -7.94
CA PHE A 114 9.34 2.43 -7.07
C PHE A 114 8.81 1.00 -7.08
N GLY A 115 8.64 0.40 -8.26
CA GLY A 115 8.16 -0.97 -8.39
C GLY A 115 9.07 -1.95 -7.67
N THR A 116 10.39 -1.78 -7.81
CA THR A 116 11.37 -2.60 -7.12
C THR A 116 11.27 -2.45 -5.60
N ALA A 117 11.12 -1.21 -5.09
CA ALA A 117 10.94 -0.96 -3.67
C ALA A 117 9.66 -1.63 -3.13
N MET A 118 8.54 -1.50 -3.84
CA MET A 118 7.27 -2.13 -3.47
C MET A 118 7.37 -3.67 -3.41
N ILE A 119 8.11 -4.28 -4.34
CA ILE A 119 8.36 -5.73 -4.33
C ILE A 119 9.23 -6.12 -3.13
N LEU A 120 10.28 -5.35 -2.84
CA LEU A 120 11.17 -5.59 -1.71
C LEU A 120 10.44 -5.48 -0.37
N PHE A 121 9.48 -4.58 -0.26
CA PHE A 121 8.66 -4.39 0.94
C PHE A 121 7.48 -5.38 1.04
N ASP A 122 7.42 -6.38 0.15
CA ASP A 122 6.37 -7.41 0.10
C ASP A 122 4.97 -6.80 0.00
N PHE A 123 4.80 -5.74 -0.80
CA PHE A 123 3.47 -5.20 -1.09
C PHE A 123 2.69 -6.17 -1.96
N ILE A 124 1.37 -6.21 -1.81
CA ILE A 124 0.50 -7.18 -2.47
C ILE A 124 -0.02 -6.58 -3.78
N PHE A 125 0.34 -7.20 -4.89
CA PHE A 125 -0.08 -6.76 -6.21
C PHE A 125 -1.26 -7.58 -6.72
N LEU A 126 -2.32 -6.92 -7.18
CA LEU A 126 -3.52 -7.53 -7.71
C LEU A 126 -3.65 -7.31 -9.22
N LYS A 127 -3.92 -8.39 -9.95
CA LYS A 127 -4.22 -8.38 -11.38
C LYS A 127 -5.68 -8.02 -11.67
N ARG A 128 -6.50 -7.89 -10.62
CA ARG A 128 -7.96 -7.71 -10.69
C ARG A 128 -8.68 -8.88 -11.36
N LYS A 129 -8.15 -10.08 -11.16
CA LYS A 129 -8.73 -11.36 -11.56
C LYS A 129 -8.84 -12.23 -10.32
N TRP A 130 -10.07 -12.35 -9.77
CA TRP A 130 -10.32 -12.96 -8.46
C TRP A 130 -9.62 -14.30 -8.25
N GLU A 131 -9.74 -15.23 -9.21
CA GLU A 131 -9.15 -16.56 -9.08
C GLU A 131 -7.63 -16.58 -8.94
N GLN A 132 -6.95 -15.63 -9.59
CA GLN A 132 -5.49 -15.47 -9.51
C GLN A 132 -5.08 -14.69 -8.26
N ASP A 133 -5.82 -13.65 -7.94
CA ASP A 133 -5.52 -12.75 -6.83
C ASP A 133 -5.77 -13.41 -5.49
N LYS A 134 -6.80 -14.25 -5.36
CA LYS A 134 -7.13 -15.00 -4.14
C LYS A 134 -5.94 -15.82 -3.65
N THR A 135 -5.36 -16.64 -4.52
CA THR A 135 -4.21 -17.49 -4.18
C THR A 135 -2.99 -16.66 -3.77
N SER A 136 -2.72 -15.58 -4.51
CA SER A 136 -1.63 -14.66 -4.20
C SER A 136 -1.82 -13.96 -2.85
N MET A 137 -3.02 -13.47 -2.58
CA MET A 137 -3.35 -12.83 -1.30
C MET A 137 -3.21 -13.81 -0.13
N GLU A 138 -3.74 -15.02 -0.26
CA GLU A 138 -3.63 -16.05 0.78
C GLU A 138 -2.16 -16.36 1.10
N PHE A 139 -1.32 -16.50 0.07
CA PHE A 139 0.11 -16.73 0.25
C PHE A 139 0.79 -15.58 1.01
N HIS A 140 0.57 -14.33 0.59
CA HIS A 140 1.17 -13.16 1.24
C HIS A 140 0.67 -13.00 2.68
N LEU A 141 -0.63 -13.14 2.92
CA LEU A 141 -1.21 -12.97 4.26
C LEU A 141 -0.76 -14.07 5.25
N LYS A 142 -0.59 -15.31 4.79
CA LYS A 142 -0.01 -16.39 5.61
C LYS A 142 1.41 -16.08 6.07
N ASN A 143 2.22 -15.49 5.20
CA ASN A 143 3.62 -15.18 5.50
C ASN A 143 3.81 -13.97 6.43
N VAL A 144 2.82 -13.09 6.55
CA VAL A 144 2.87 -11.91 7.42
C VAL A 144 2.06 -12.06 8.71
N LYS A 145 1.42 -13.21 8.91
CA LYS A 145 0.66 -13.52 10.13
C LYS A 145 1.55 -13.37 11.36
N ASN A 146 1.08 -12.66 12.38
CA ASN A 146 1.77 -12.37 13.64
C ASN A 146 2.89 -11.31 13.61
N LYS A 147 2.94 -10.44 12.60
CA LYS A 147 4.03 -9.46 12.44
C LYS A 147 3.60 -8.01 12.64
N ASN A 148 2.69 -7.71 13.55
CA ASN A 148 2.21 -6.32 13.76
C ASN A 148 1.77 -5.67 12.44
N LEU A 149 0.97 -6.39 11.66
CA LEU A 149 0.59 -6.03 10.30
C LEU A 149 -0.40 -4.88 10.26
N TRP A 150 -0.09 -3.85 9.49
CA TRP A 150 -1.04 -2.86 9.01
C TRP A 150 -1.25 -3.07 7.51
N LEU A 151 -2.36 -3.72 7.18
CA LEU A 151 -2.75 -3.98 5.80
C LEU A 151 -3.58 -2.82 5.27
N MET A 152 -2.97 -2.01 4.40
CA MET A 152 -3.63 -0.87 3.80
C MET A 152 -4.41 -1.25 2.55
N VAL A 153 -5.65 -0.81 2.50
CA VAL A 153 -6.57 -1.04 1.39
C VAL A 153 -7.21 0.28 0.95
N PHE A 154 -7.19 0.53 -0.35
CA PHE A 154 -7.97 1.58 -1.00
C PHE A 154 -9.13 0.90 -1.74
N PRO A 155 -10.35 0.88 -1.17
CA PRO A 155 -11.47 0.12 -1.74
C PRO A 155 -11.89 0.58 -3.13
N GLU A 156 -11.68 1.84 -3.46
CA GLU A 156 -11.96 2.41 -4.78
C GLU A 156 -11.09 1.77 -5.87
N GLY A 157 -9.94 1.22 -5.48
CA GLY A 157 -8.98 0.60 -6.39
C GLY A 157 -8.35 1.56 -7.41
N THR A 158 -8.69 2.83 -7.35
CA THR A 158 -8.15 3.92 -8.20
C THR A 158 -8.34 5.26 -7.51
N ILE A 159 -7.61 6.28 -7.96
CA ILE A 159 -7.77 7.64 -7.46
C ILE A 159 -9.14 8.18 -7.88
N LEU A 160 -9.82 8.85 -6.94
CA LEU A 160 -11.09 9.51 -7.19
C LEU A 160 -10.88 10.73 -8.11
N ALA A 161 -11.22 10.57 -9.37
CA ALA A 161 -11.27 11.65 -10.37
C ALA A 161 -12.69 11.74 -10.94
N LYS A 162 -13.05 12.86 -11.54
CA LYS A 162 -14.40 13.08 -12.10
C LYS A 162 -14.82 11.96 -13.05
N ASP A 163 -13.92 11.57 -13.94
CA ASP A 163 -14.17 10.49 -14.92
C ASP A 163 -14.35 9.11 -14.26
N THR A 164 -13.68 8.84 -13.14
CA THR A 164 -13.85 7.59 -12.38
C THR A 164 -15.17 7.54 -11.65
N ILE A 165 -15.64 8.67 -11.14
CA ILE A 165 -16.95 8.79 -10.48
C ILE A 165 -18.06 8.59 -11.53
N GLU A 166 -17.95 9.21 -12.69
CA GLU A 166 -18.92 9.07 -13.78
C GLU A 166 -19.01 7.59 -14.26
N LYS A 167 -17.87 6.95 -14.50
CA LYS A 167 -17.81 5.52 -14.87
C LYS A 167 -18.41 4.61 -13.80
N SER A 168 -18.18 4.91 -12.53
CA SER A 168 -18.75 4.16 -11.41
C SER A 168 -20.27 4.30 -11.37
N ASN A 169 -20.78 5.51 -11.54
CA ASN A 169 -22.22 5.79 -11.57
C ASN A 169 -22.90 5.11 -12.76
N GLU A 170 -22.26 5.13 -13.93
CA GLU A 170 -22.76 4.45 -15.11
C GLU A 170 -22.82 2.92 -14.90
N HIS A 171 -21.77 2.34 -14.30
CA HIS A 171 -21.74 0.91 -13.96
C HIS A 171 -22.85 0.53 -12.97
N CYS A 172 -23.03 1.31 -11.90
CA CYS A 172 -24.08 1.12 -10.92
C CYS A 172 -25.49 1.20 -11.57
N SER A 173 -25.69 2.12 -12.51
CA SER A 173 -26.95 2.26 -13.24
C SER A 173 -27.23 1.04 -14.10
N LYS A 174 -26.22 0.52 -14.81
CA LYS A 174 -26.33 -0.72 -15.60
C LYS A 174 -26.66 -1.91 -14.71
N LEU A 175 -25.99 -2.05 -13.56
CA LEU A 175 -26.28 -3.14 -12.61
C LEU A 175 -27.71 -3.07 -12.07
N LYS A 176 -28.23 -1.88 -11.71
CA LYS A 176 -29.60 -1.70 -11.26
C LYS A 176 -30.59 -2.13 -12.34
N GLN A 177 -30.31 -1.80 -13.59
CA GLN A 177 -31.17 -2.20 -14.71
C GLN A 177 -31.19 -3.73 -14.86
N VAL A 178 -30.03 -4.42 -14.85
CA VAL A 178 -29.92 -5.87 -14.93
C VAL A 178 -30.68 -6.56 -13.77
N ILE A 179 -30.54 -6.04 -12.55
CA ILE A 179 -31.26 -6.58 -11.38
C ILE A 179 -32.77 -6.44 -11.56
N ASN A 180 -33.24 -5.23 -11.99
CA ASN A 180 -34.66 -5.00 -12.21
C ASN A 180 -35.23 -5.89 -13.30
N ASP A 181 -34.52 -6.10 -14.41
CA ASP A 181 -34.95 -6.97 -15.51
C ASP A 181 -35.00 -8.44 -15.06
N SER A 182 -34.03 -8.88 -14.27
CA SER A 182 -34.03 -10.21 -13.68
C SER A 182 -35.24 -10.40 -12.73
N CYS A 183 -35.50 -9.43 -11.86
CA CYS A 183 -36.66 -9.48 -10.95
C CYS A 183 -38.01 -9.49 -11.69
N ARG A 184 -38.13 -8.80 -12.83
CA ARG A 184 -39.31 -8.85 -13.67
C ARG A 184 -39.54 -10.22 -14.29
N LYS A 185 -38.44 -10.87 -14.72
CA LYS A 185 -38.51 -12.22 -15.34
C LYS A 185 -39.00 -13.30 -14.39
N TYR A 186 -38.86 -13.14 -13.07
CA TYR A 186 -39.36 -14.09 -12.06
C TYR A 186 -40.76 -13.73 -11.51
N ARG A 187 -41.39 -12.65 -11.98
CA ARG A 187 -42.74 -12.25 -11.59
C ARG A 187 -43.85 -12.68 -12.56
N ASN A 188 -43.46 -13.18 -13.72
CA ASN A 188 -44.35 -13.78 -14.72
C ASN A 188 -44.17 -15.31 -14.72
#